data_e8925aa0dcee135b4bf345a82ef1c2ba
#
_entry.id   e8925aa0dcee135b4bf345a82ef1c2ba
#
_cell.length_a   1.000
_cell.length_b   1.000
_cell.length_c   1.000
_cell.angle_alpha   90.00
_cell.angle_beta   90.00
_cell.angle_gamma   90.00
#
_symmetry.space_group_name_H-M   'P 1'
#
loop_
_entity.id
_entity.type
_entity.pdbx_description
1 polymer ?
#
loop_
_entity_poly.entity_id
_entity_poly.type
_entity_poly.pdbx_seq_one_letter_code
_entity_poly.pdbx_strand_id
1 'polypeptide(L)'
;MKRTKYTIANWKMNGQKDSYKLVKSISNYCQKMKRKTSKVVICPPFTLLSELIKKEKKIKFGGQDCHYKSEGAYTGSISANMLKTINCQYVILGHSERRIYQKETSQELNLKIQSAIKSNLTVIYCIGEKLEEIKKRNIILKKQLLSLPKKIDPKKIIIAYEPVWAIGTGKVPSLNDINKIHEKIRHILSNLLSLRFSKHVSILYGGSVNAVNSVDILNLDHVDGALVGGASLKSKEFCKIIDSYH
;
A
#
# COMPACT_ATOMS: atom_id res chain seq x y z
N MET A 1 -18.15 5.91 11.61
CA MET A 1 -16.70 6.05 11.92
C MET A 1 -15.97 6.49 10.67
N LYS A 2 -15.07 7.48 10.80
CA LYS A 2 -14.24 7.97 9.68
C LYS A 2 -13.15 6.93 9.34
N ARG A 3 -12.97 6.60 8.04
CA ARG A 3 -11.90 5.70 7.59
C ARG A 3 -10.53 6.33 7.81
N THR A 4 -9.52 5.51 8.12
CA THR A 4 -8.15 6.00 8.28
C THR A 4 -7.57 6.40 6.92
N LYS A 5 -7.05 7.61 6.82
CA LYS A 5 -6.30 8.08 5.66
C LYS A 5 -4.83 7.63 5.74
N TYR A 6 -4.23 7.29 4.59
CA TYR A 6 -2.84 6.82 4.52
C TYR A 6 -2.07 7.49 3.38
N THR A 7 -0.81 7.82 3.64
CA THR A 7 0.18 8.19 2.62
C THR A 7 1.34 7.22 2.73
N ILE A 8 1.42 6.27 1.80
CA ILE A 8 2.38 5.16 1.86
C ILE A 8 3.41 5.30 0.75
N ALA A 9 4.69 5.34 1.11
CA ALA A 9 5.81 5.38 0.18
C ALA A 9 6.23 3.94 -0.17
N ASN A 10 6.08 3.53 -1.42
CA ASN A 10 6.68 2.32 -1.96
C ASN A 10 7.95 2.70 -2.73
N TRP A 11 9.12 2.50 -2.12
CA TRP A 11 10.39 2.84 -2.75
C TRP A 11 10.79 1.87 -3.87
N LYS A 12 10.11 0.73 -3.94
CA LYS A 12 10.47 -0.32 -4.90
C LYS A 12 11.96 -0.69 -4.74
N MET A 13 12.70 -0.94 -5.83
CA MET A 13 14.12 -1.25 -5.81
C MET A 13 14.96 0.05 -5.87
N ASN A 14 14.71 0.97 -4.93
CA ASN A 14 15.46 2.22 -4.81
C ASN A 14 15.91 2.47 -3.38
N GLY A 15 17.01 3.19 -3.23
CA GLY A 15 17.57 3.61 -1.95
C GLY A 15 18.96 3.05 -1.71
N GLN A 16 19.77 3.86 -1.03
CA GLN A 16 21.14 3.55 -0.66
C GLN A 16 21.36 3.92 0.81
N LYS A 17 22.56 3.70 1.33
CA LYS A 17 22.90 3.93 2.74
C LYS A 17 22.60 5.35 3.23
N ASP A 18 22.70 6.35 2.37
CA ASP A 18 22.42 7.77 2.69
C ASP A 18 20.93 8.12 2.65
N SER A 19 20.06 7.21 2.22
CA SER A 19 18.59 7.40 2.18
C SER A 19 17.96 7.68 3.55
N TYR A 20 18.71 7.49 4.64
CA TYR A 20 18.31 7.97 5.96
C TYR A 20 17.99 9.48 5.98
N LYS A 21 18.74 10.30 5.21
CA LYS A 21 18.50 11.74 5.10
C LYS A 21 17.09 12.06 4.60
N LEU A 22 16.62 11.29 3.61
CA LEU A 22 15.26 11.39 3.07
C LEU A 22 14.21 11.06 4.15
N VAL A 23 14.37 9.91 4.85
CA VAL A 23 13.47 9.50 5.93
C VAL A 23 13.44 10.53 7.04
N LYS A 24 14.60 11.05 7.45
CA LYS A 24 14.72 12.07 8.49
C LYS A 24 14.01 13.37 8.12
N SER A 25 14.15 13.81 6.85
CA SER A 25 13.46 14.99 6.33
C SER A 25 11.94 14.82 6.39
N ILE A 26 11.40 13.67 5.93
CA ILE A 26 9.96 13.35 6.00
C ILE A 26 9.50 13.28 7.45
N SER A 27 10.25 12.62 8.32
CA SER A 27 9.92 12.49 9.74
C SER A 27 9.84 13.84 10.45
N ASN A 28 10.85 14.70 10.24
CA ASN A 28 10.86 16.05 10.81
C ASN A 28 9.66 16.86 10.32
N TYR A 29 9.31 16.73 9.04
CA TYR A 29 8.13 17.39 8.48
C TYR A 29 6.86 16.93 9.17
N CYS A 30 6.61 15.61 9.27
CA CYS A 30 5.44 15.04 9.93
C CYS A 30 5.31 15.44 11.41
N GLN A 31 6.45 15.69 12.09
CA GLN A 31 6.42 16.14 13.50
C GLN A 31 5.99 17.60 13.65
N LYS A 32 6.34 18.44 12.67
CA LYS A 32 5.99 19.87 12.67
C LYS A 32 4.55 20.15 12.23
N MET A 33 3.87 19.16 11.63
CA MET A 33 2.48 19.32 11.22
C MET A 33 1.57 19.54 12.43
N LYS A 34 0.82 20.66 12.42
CA LYS A 34 -0.19 20.98 13.45
C LYS A 34 -1.33 19.94 13.48
N ARG A 35 -1.72 19.41 12.33
CA ARG A 35 -2.79 18.42 12.17
C ARG A 35 -2.28 17.20 11.38
N LYS A 36 -2.37 16.04 11.99
CA LYS A 36 -2.05 14.76 11.31
C LYS A 36 -3.30 14.26 10.59
N THR A 37 -3.36 14.46 9.29
CA THR A 37 -4.51 14.10 8.45
C THR A 37 -4.43 12.67 7.92
N SER A 38 -3.22 12.11 7.78
CA SER A 38 -2.99 10.73 7.33
C SER A 38 -1.90 10.02 8.15
N LYS A 39 -1.92 8.69 8.11
CA LYS A 39 -0.81 7.86 8.61
C LYS A 39 0.24 7.72 7.53
N VAL A 40 1.46 8.15 7.82
CA VAL A 40 2.60 8.05 6.90
C VAL A 40 3.36 6.76 7.16
N VAL A 41 3.58 5.97 6.09
CA VAL A 41 4.32 4.70 6.11
C VAL A 41 5.38 4.72 5.02
N ILE A 42 6.58 4.25 5.31
CA ILE A 42 7.67 4.11 4.32
C ILE A 42 8.00 2.63 4.16
N CYS A 43 7.97 2.15 2.92
CA CYS A 43 8.32 0.78 2.55
C CYS A 43 9.62 0.78 1.70
N PRO A 44 10.80 0.80 2.34
CA PRO A 44 12.10 0.76 1.67
C PRO A 44 12.47 -0.69 1.31
N PRO A 45 13.55 -0.92 0.52
CA PRO A 45 14.14 -2.24 0.34
C PRO A 45 14.53 -2.89 1.68
N PHE A 46 14.52 -4.22 1.72
CA PHE A 46 14.85 -5.00 2.94
C PHE A 46 16.24 -4.67 3.51
N THR A 47 17.20 -4.38 2.62
CA THR A 47 18.58 -4.02 2.98
C THR A 47 18.69 -2.75 3.83
N LEU A 48 17.70 -1.87 3.77
CA LEU A 48 17.64 -0.61 4.52
C LEU A 48 16.67 -0.65 5.70
N LEU A 49 15.70 -1.56 5.66
CA LEU A 49 14.52 -1.54 6.52
C LEU A 49 14.89 -1.58 8.02
N SER A 50 15.75 -2.52 8.43
CA SER A 50 16.16 -2.68 9.84
C SER A 50 16.90 -1.46 10.37
N GLU A 51 17.83 -0.92 9.58
CA GLU A 51 18.62 0.26 9.96
C GLU A 51 17.72 1.49 10.09
N LEU A 52 16.82 1.73 9.13
CA LEU A 52 15.92 2.87 9.15
C LEU A 52 14.94 2.81 10.32
N ILE A 53 14.41 1.62 10.66
CA ILE A 53 13.55 1.41 11.83
C ILE A 53 14.31 1.71 13.14
N LYS A 54 15.57 1.31 13.24
CA LYS A 54 16.41 1.60 14.42
C LYS A 54 16.66 3.10 14.60
N LYS A 55 16.95 3.79 13.50
CA LYS A 55 17.30 5.23 13.51
C LYS A 55 16.09 6.17 13.61
N GLU A 56 14.92 5.77 13.10
CA GLU A 56 13.76 6.64 13.06
C GLU A 56 12.51 5.96 13.66
N LYS A 57 12.16 6.36 14.88
CA LYS A 57 11.05 5.77 15.66
C LYS A 57 9.69 6.44 15.42
N LYS A 58 9.69 7.62 14.80
CA LYS A 58 8.50 8.47 14.69
C LYS A 58 7.73 8.26 13.36
N ILE A 59 8.33 7.55 12.41
CA ILE A 59 7.72 7.10 11.16
C ILE A 59 7.38 5.61 11.27
N LYS A 60 6.33 5.19 10.58
CA LYS A 60 5.98 3.78 10.44
C LYS A 60 6.62 3.17 9.21
N PHE A 61 6.99 1.90 9.30
CA PHE A 61 7.67 1.19 8.22
C PHE A 61 6.93 -0.06 7.80
N GLY A 62 7.10 -0.43 6.52
CA GLY A 62 6.57 -1.63 5.91
C GLY A 62 7.62 -2.39 5.08
N GLY A 63 7.49 -3.71 5.02
CA GLY A 63 8.19 -4.54 4.04
C GLY A 63 7.53 -4.42 2.67
N GLN A 64 8.28 -4.73 1.60
CA GLN A 64 7.76 -4.73 0.22
C GLN A 64 7.20 -6.08 -0.23
N ASP A 65 7.41 -7.13 0.58
CA ASP A 65 6.84 -8.47 0.47
C ASP A 65 7.11 -9.26 1.76
N CYS A 66 6.49 -10.43 1.90
CA CYS A 66 6.93 -11.46 2.83
C CYS A 66 6.57 -12.86 2.33
N HIS A 67 7.33 -13.85 2.76
CA HIS A 67 7.03 -15.26 2.50
C HIS A 67 5.89 -15.75 3.42
N TYR A 68 5.10 -16.73 2.95
CA TYR A 68 3.99 -17.27 3.72
C TYR A 68 4.41 -18.25 4.83
N LYS A 69 5.60 -18.87 4.71
CA LYS A 69 6.19 -19.67 5.79
C LYS A 69 6.90 -18.77 6.80
N SER A 70 6.92 -19.20 8.08
CA SER A 70 7.60 -18.46 9.16
C SER A 70 9.12 -18.58 9.07
N GLU A 71 9.59 -19.76 8.63
CA GLU A 71 11.01 -20.12 8.52
C GLU A 71 11.19 -21.35 7.63
N GLY A 72 12.41 -21.76 7.33
CA GLY A 72 12.73 -22.96 6.59
C GLY A 72 13.69 -22.77 5.42
N ALA A 73 13.80 -23.77 4.54
CA ALA A 73 14.68 -23.81 3.38
C ALA A 73 14.13 -22.96 2.22
N TYR A 74 14.10 -21.65 2.40
CA TYR A 74 13.61 -20.66 1.43
C TYR A 74 14.63 -19.56 1.24
N THR A 75 15.81 -19.93 0.70
CA THR A 75 16.97 -19.04 0.54
C THR A 75 16.59 -17.72 -0.13
N GLY A 76 16.94 -16.59 0.51
CA GLY A 76 16.65 -15.24 0.02
C GLY A 76 15.26 -14.70 0.40
N SER A 77 14.35 -15.53 0.93
CA SER A 77 13.03 -15.08 1.35
C SER A 77 13.04 -14.42 2.75
N ILE A 78 12.16 -13.47 2.95
CA ILE A 78 11.94 -12.79 4.23
C ILE A 78 10.55 -13.16 4.75
N SER A 79 10.47 -13.72 5.97
CA SER A 79 9.18 -14.08 6.55
C SER A 79 8.49 -12.89 7.22
N ALA A 80 7.15 -13.01 7.40
CA ALA A 80 6.38 -12.02 8.15
C ALA A 80 6.88 -11.89 9.60
N ASN A 81 7.32 -13.00 10.20
CA ASN A 81 7.90 -13.00 11.55
C ASN A 81 9.22 -12.22 11.59
N MET A 82 10.12 -12.41 10.62
CA MET A 82 11.38 -11.62 10.52
C MET A 82 11.10 -10.12 10.44
N LEU A 83 10.09 -9.70 9.66
CA LEU A 83 9.66 -8.29 9.61
C LEU A 83 9.17 -7.80 10.97
N LYS A 84 8.42 -8.62 11.69
CA LYS A 84 7.90 -8.27 13.02
C LYS A 84 9.01 -8.11 14.05
N THR A 85 10.02 -8.98 14.05
CA THR A 85 11.14 -8.91 15.02
C THR A 85 11.95 -7.64 14.91
N ILE A 86 12.02 -7.01 13.72
CA ILE A 86 12.66 -5.70 13.55
C ILE A 86 11.70 -4.51 13.79
N ASN A 87 10.50 -4.74 14.35
CA ASN A 87 9.45 -3.73 14.60
C ASN A 87 8.83 -3.12 13.33
N CYS A 88 8.84 -3.83 12.22
CA CYS A 88 8.03 -3.49 11.06
C CYS A 88 6.54 -3.61 11.40
N GLN A 89 5.69 -2.72 10.89
CA GLN A 89 4.25 -2.71 11.17
C GLN A 89 3.38 -3.04 9.97
N TYR A 90 3.91 -2.86 8.77
CA TYR A 90 3.17 -3.03 7.52
C TYR A 90 3.91 -3.95 6.56
N VAL A 91 3.19 -4.48 5.58
CA VAL A 91 3.80 -5.21 4.45
C VAL A 91 2.95 -5.04 3.20
N ILE A 92 3.59 -4.72 2.06
CA ILE A 92 2.96 -4.71 0.73
C ILE A 92 2.90 -6.15 0.22
N LEU A 93 1.73 -6.58 -0.27
CA LEU A 93 1.54 -7.90 -0.87
C LEU A 93 0.78 -7.79 -2.19
N GLY A 94 1.20 -8.58 -3.17
CA GLY A 94 0.54 -8.68 -4.47
C GLY A 94 0.70 -7.44 -5.35
N HIS A 95 1.75 -6.62 -5.14
CA HIS A 95 2.08 -5.50 -6.02
C HIS A 95 2.19 -5.97 -7.48
N SER A 96 1.72 -5.14 -8.41
CA SER A 96 1.65 -5.49 -9.83
C SER A 96 2.98 -6.00 -10.40
N GLU A 97 4.12 -5.41 -10.01
CA GLU A 97 5.45 -5.87 -10.42
C GLU A 97 5.71 -7.31 -9.96
N ARG A 98 5.33 -7.68 -8.73
CA ARG A 98 5.52 -9.05 -8.24
C ARG A 98 4.61 -10.05 -8.94
N ARG A 99 3.36 -9.67 -9.22
CA ARG A 99 2.45 -10.51 -10.02
C ARG A 99 2.99 -10.75 -11.43
N ILE A 100 3.62 -9.73 -12.03
CA ILE A 100 4.17 -9.81 -13.40
C ILE A 100 5.50 -10.57 -13.41
N TYR A 101 6.46 -10.14 -12.60
CA TYR A 101 7.85 -10.65 -12.68
C TYR A 101 8.08 -11.89 -11.83
N GLN A 102 7.44 -12.00 -10.65
CA GLN A 102 7.57 -13.14 -9.74
C GLN A 102 6.43 -14.16 -9.89
N LYS A 103 5.46 -13.91 -10.79
CA LYS A 103 4.31 -14.79 -11.08
C LYS A 103 3.48 -15.13 -9.82
N GLU A 104 3.40 -14.21 -8.87
CA GLU A 104 2.63 -14.41 -7.63
C GLU A 104 1.17 -14.76 -7.93
N THR A 105 0.73 -15.89 -7.42
CA THR A 105 -0.65 -16.38 -7.59
C THR A 105 -1.58 -15.87 -6.49
N SER A 106 -2.88 -15.86 -6.78
CA SER A 106 -3.90 -15.51 -5.79
C SER A 106 -3.90 -16.46 -4.58
N GLN A 107 -3.57 -17.73 -4.79
CA GLN A 107 -3.47 -18.71 -3.71
C GLN A 107 -2.27 -18.43 -2.80
N GLU A 108 -1.11 -18.16 -3.37
CA GLU A 108 0.09 -17.77 -2.62
C GLU A 108 -0.15 -16.48 -1.83
N LEU A 109 -0.79 -15.49 -2.44
CA LEU A 109 -1.12 -14.23 -1.78
C LEU A 109 -2.10 -14.41 -0.61
N ASN A 110 -3.06 -15.32 -0.71
CA ASN A 110 -3.92 -15.67 0.43
C ASN A 110 -3.07 -16.19 1.62
N LEU A 111 -2.12 -17.09 1.38
CA LEU A 111 -1.22 -17.62 2.41
C LEU A 111 -0.31 -16.53 3.00
N LYS A 112 0.23 -15.65 2.15
CA LYS A 112 1.04 -14.49 2.61
C LYS A 112 0.24 -13.54 3.49
N ILE A 113 -1.01 -13.22 3.10
CA ILE A 113 -1.91 -12.36 3.88
C ILE A 113 -2.17 -12.97 5.27
N GLN A 114 -2.49 -14.27 5.33
CA GLN A 114 -2.72 -14.97 6.60
C GLN A 114 -1.47 -14.94 7.49
N SER A 115 -0.29 -15.24 6.94
CA SER A 115 0.98 -15.22 7.66
C SER A 115 1.31 -13.83 8.21
N ALA A 116 1.13 -12.78 7.40
CA ALA A 116 1.36 -11.40 7.81
C ALA A 116 0.43 -10.97 8.96
N ILE A 117 -0.88 -11.30 8.87
CA ILE A 117 -1.86 -11.00 9.92
C ILE A 117 -1.53 -11.76 11.21
N LYS A 118 -1.18 -13.04 11.13
CA LYS A 118 -0.76 -13.86 12.26
C LYS A 118 0.47 -13.27 12.98
N SER A 119 1.40 -12.70 12.20
CA SER A 119 2.57 -11.97 12.71
C SER A 119 2.25 -10.54 13.17
N ASN A 120 0.96 -10.16 13.26
CA ASN A 120 0.50 -8.84 13.68
C ASN A 120 0.97 -7.69 12.80
N LEU A 121 1.19 -7.92 11.49
CA LEU A 121 1.42 -6.89 10.50
C LEU A 121 0.09 -6.39 9.93
N THR A 122 0.04 -5.14 9.48
CA THR A 122 -1.04 -4.61 8.65
C THR A 122 -0.65 -4.80 7.18
N VAL A 123 -1.50 -5.48 6.43
CA VAL A 123 -1.26 -5.79 5.02
C VAL A 123 -1.70 -4.63 4.13
N ILE A 124 -0.87 -4.22 3.18
CA ILE A 124 -1.19 -3.33 2.06
C ILE A 124 -1.35 -4.24 0.84
N TYR A 125 -2.59 -4.63 0.55
CA TYR A 125 -2.89 -5.59 -0.51
C TYR A 125 -3.18 -4.87 -1.82
N CYS A 126 -2.30 -5.09 -2.81
CA CYS A 126 -2.38 -4.48 -4.12
C CYS A 126 -3.27 -5.31 -5.06
N ILE A 127 -4.18 -4.62 -5.73
CA ILE A 127 -5.07 -5.14 -6.76
C ILE A 127 -5.11 -4.19 -7.95
N GLY A 128 -5.34 -4.69 -9.13
CA GLY A 128 -5.46 -3.84 -10.33
C GLY A 128 -5.46 -4.66 -11.61
N GLU A 129 -5.79 -4.01 -12.70
CA GLU A 129 -5.86 -4.58 -14.04
C GLU A 129 -4.83 -3.97 -14.97
N LYS A 130 -4.44 -4.71 -16.01
CA LYS A 130 -3.65 -4.25 -17.13
C LYS A 130 -4.52 -3.50 -18.16
N LEU A 131 -3.88 -2.83 -19.12
CA LEU A 131 -4.57 -2.05 -20.14
C LEU A 131 -5.54 -2.91 -20.96
N GLU A 132 -5.10 -4.07 -21.39
CA GLU A 132 -5.91 -5.03 -22.15
C GLU A 132 -7.08 -5.63 -21.35
N GLU A 133 -7.06 -5.51 -20.04
CA GLU A 133 -8.06 -6.04 -19.11
C GLU A 133 -9.13 -5.03 -18.70
N ILE A 134 -9.04 -3.77 -19.12
CA ILE A 134 -9.95 -2.69 -18.69
C ILE A 134 -11.43 -3.06 -18.88
N LYS A 135 -11.80 -3.67 -20.01
CA LYS A 135 -13.18 -4.11 -20.27
C LYS A 135 -13.64 -5.20 -19.29
N LYS A 136 -12.73 -5.96 -18.72
CA LYS A 136 -12.98 -7.05 -17.74
C LYS A 136 -12.60 -6.64 -16.30
N ARG A 137 -12.30 -5.38 -16.04
CA ARG A 137 -11.80 -4.85 -14.76
C ARG A 137 -12.56 -5.39 -13.55
N ASN A 138 -13.89 -5.32 -13.56
CA ASN A 138 -14.68 -5.78 -12.41
C ASN A 138 -14.49 -7.26 -12.10
N ILE A 139 -14.32 -8.09 -13.12
CA ILE A 139 -14.07 -9.54 -12.97
C ILE A 139 -12.67 -9.75 -12.39
N ILE A 140 -11.67 -9.04 -12.91
CA ILE A 140 -10.28 -9.12 -12.44
C ILE A 140 -10.17 -8.69 -10.98
N LEU A 141 -10.72 -7.53 -10.62
CA LEU A 141 -10.69 -7.02 -9.25
C LEU A 141 -11.42 -7.98 -8.29
N LYS A 142 -12.59 -8.49 -8.68
CA LYS A 142 -13.32 -9.49 -7.87
C LYS A 142 -12.47 -10.75 -7.68
N LYS A 143 -11.83 -11.29 -8.74
CA LYS A 143 -10.96 -12.47 -8.67
C LYS A 143 -9.78 -12.24 -7.73
N GLN A 144 -9.14 -11.07 -7.77
CA GLN A 144 -8.04 -10.73 -6.87
C GLN A 144 -8.51 -10.57 -5.42
N LEU A 145 -9.68 -9.96 -5.18
CA LEU A 145 -10.24 -9.79 -3.84
C LEU A 145 -10.72 -11.11 -3.21
N LEU A 146 -11.00 -12.14 -3.99
CA LEU A 146 -11.29 -13.49 -3.49
C LEU A 146 -10.08 -14.13 -2.76
N SER A 147 -8.87 -13.61 -2.93
CA SER A 147 -7.68 -14.03 -2.15
C SER A 147 -7.74 -13.59 -0.68
N LEU A 148 -8.65 -12.68 -0.31
CA LEU A 148 -8.78 -12.24 1.07
C LEU A 148 -9.35 -13.36 1.94
N PRO A 149 -8.82 -13.58 3.16
CA PRO A 149 -9.44 -14.47 4.13
C PRO A 149 -10.87 -14.05 4.46
N LYS A 150 -11.79 -14.99 4.57
CA LYS A 150 -13.21 -14.71 4.86
C LYS A 150 -13.42 -13.99 6.21
N LYS A 151 -12.57 -14.29 7.19
CA LYS A 151 -12.59 -13.64 8.52
C LYS A 151 -11.35 -12.78 8.66
N ILE A 152 -11.48 -11.48 8.38
CA ILE A 152 -10.37 -10.51 8.45
C ILE A 152 -10.85 -9.21 9.11
N ASP A 153 -10.05 -8.68 10.04
CA ASP A 153 -10.30 -7.36 10.61
C ASP A 153 -9.97 -6.26 9.58
N PRO A 154 -10.89 -5.35 9.24
CA PRO A 154 -10.63 -4.26 8.31
C PRO A 154 -9.48 -3.33 8.77
N LYS A 155 -9.10 -3.35 10.06
CA LYS A 155 -7.95 -2.60 10.58
C LYS A 155 -6.60 -3.26 10.26
N LYS A 156 -6.61 -4.55 9.88
CA LYS A 156 -5.39 -5.33 9.55
C LYS A 156 -5.09 -5.40 8.07
N ILE A 157 -5.92 -4.76 7.25
CA ILE A 157 -5.71 -4.71 5.82
C ILE A 157 -6.06 -3.34 5.24
N ILE A 158 -5.31 -2.96 4.22
CA ILE A 158 -5.48 -1.78 3.38
C ILE A 158 -5.52 -2.30 1.94
N ILE A 159 -6.48 -1.89 1.14
CA ILE A 159 -6.51 -2.22 -0.28
C ILE A 159 -5.81 -1.09 -1.05
N ALA A 160 -4.90 -1.41 -1.95
CA ALA A 160 -4.29 -0.46 -2.86
C ALA A 160 -4.72 -0.80 -4.29
N TYR A 161 -5.48 0.08 -4.92
CA TYR A 161 -5.89 -0.09 -6.31
C TYR A 161 -4.83 0.48 -7.24
N GLU A 162 -4.26 -0.38 -8.06
CA GLU A 162 -3.20 -0.08 -9.03
C GLU A 162 -3.72 -0.25 -10.46
N PRO A 163 -4.15 0.82 -11.18
CA PRO A 163 -4.31 0.72 -12.63
C PRO A 163 -2.92 0.48 -13.23
N VAL A 164 -2.57 -0.79 -13.52
CA VAL A 164 -1.20 -1.20 -13.89
C VAL A 164 -0.68 -0.39 -15.08
N TRP A 165 -1.56 -0.06 -16.00
CA TRP A 165 -1.27 0.75 -17.18
C TRP A 165 -0.96 2.23 -16.88
N ALA A 166 -1.28 2.70 -15.67
CA ALA A 166 -1.02 4.07 -15.22
C ALA A 166 0.19 4.19 -14.27
N ILE A 167 0.81 3.05 -13.88
CA ILE A 167 1.94 3.05 -12.96
C ILE A 167 3.21 3.51 -13.70
N GLY A 168 3.82 4.61 -13.24
CA GLY A 168 5.10 5.10 -13.78
C GLY A 168 5.03 5.67 -15.20
N THR A 169 3.86 5.70 -15.82
CA THR A 169 3.67 6.19 -17.20
C THR A 169 3.31 7.68 -17.26
N GLY A 170 2.99 8.31 -16.13
CA GLY A 170 2.42 9.65 -16.08
C GLY A 170 0.94 9.72 -16.47
N LYS A 171 0.36 8.65 -17.00
CA LYS A 171 -1.08 8.58 -17.30
C LYS A 171 -1.86 8.48 -15.99
N VAL A 172 -2.98 9.20 -15.92
CA VAL A 172 -3.89 9.18 -14.77
C VAL A 172 -5.30 9.01 -15.32
N PRO A 173 -6.11 8.06 -14.81
CA PRO A 173 -7.53 7.99 -15.13
C PRO A 173 -8.22 9.30 -14.73
N SER A 174 -9.40 9.60 -15.28
CA SER A 174 -10.17 10.76 -14.82
C SER A 174 -10.50 10.63 -13.32
N LEU A 175 -10.66 11.75 -12.62
CA LEU A 175 -11.06 11.77 -11.20
C LEU A 175 -12.37 11.00 -10.98
N ASN A 176 -13.32 11.15 -11.91
CA ASN A 176 -14.58 10.42 -11.88
C ASN A 176 -14.37 8.90 -11.99
N ASP A 177 -13.48 8.45 -12.89
CA ASP A 177 -13.16 7.02 -13.02
C ASP A 177 -12.48 6.48 -11.76
N ILE A 178 -11.53 7.23 -11.18
CA ILE A 178 -10.88 6.83 -9.92
C ILE A 178 -11.95 6.67 -8.84
N ASN A 179 -12.85 7.64 -8.66
CA ASN A 179 -13.88 7.58 -7.63
C ASN A 179 -14.85 6.40 -7.86
N LYS A 180 -15.34 6.21 -9.08
CA LYS A 180 -16.22 5.08 -9.44
C LYS A 180 -15.57 3.72 -9.23
N ILE A 181 -14.29 3.57 -9.54
CA ILE A 181 -13.58 2.29 -9.32
C ILE A 181 -13.42 2.01 -7.84
N HIS A 182 -13.04 2.99 -7.03
CA HIS A 182 -12.93 2.84 -5.58
C HIS A 182 -14.29 2.50 -4.95
N GLU A 183 -15.37 3.14 -5.37
CA GLU A 183 -16.74 2.78 -4.99
C GLU A 183 -17.06 1.33 -5.37
N LYS A 184 -16.73 0.91 -6.59
CA LYS A 184 -16.96 -0.46 -7.06
C LYS A 184 -16.18 -1.48 -6.24
N ILE A 185 -14.92 -1.20 -5.88
CA ILE A 185 -14.12 -2.05 -4.98
C ILE A 185 -14.83 -2.19 -3.62
N ARG A 186 -15.39 -1.10 -3.05
CA ARG A 186 -16.17 -1.16 -1.81
C ARG A 186 -17.40 -2.05 -1.96
N HIS A 187 -18.12 -1.92 -3.07
CA HIS A 187 -19.28 -2.76 -3.34
C HIS A 187 -18.90 -4.25 -3.44
N ILE A 188 -17.82 -4.58 -4.14
CA ILE A 188 -17.32 -5.96 -4.21
C ILE A 188 -16.95 -6.48 -2.82
N LEU A 189 -16.24 -5.70 -2.01
CA LEU A 189 -15.86 -6.07 -0.63
C LEU A 189 -17.08 -6.25 0.28
N SER A 190 -18.12 -5.45 0.11
CA SER A 190 -19.39 -5.59 0.84
C SER A 190 -20.04 -6.94 0.56
N ASN A 191 -20.06 -7.36 -0.70
CA ASN A 191 -20.67 -8.63 -1.12
C ASN A 191 -19.80 -9.86 -0.75
N LEU A 192 -18.47 -9.72 -0.77
CA LEU A 192 -17.55 -10.84 -0.48
C LEU A 192 -17.34 -11.08 1.01
N LEU A 193 -17.34 -10.04 1.81
CA LEU A 193 -17.03 -10.10 3.24
C LEU A 193 -18.19 -9.56 4.11
N SER A 194 -18.47 -8.28 4.10
CA SER A 194 -19.64 -7.66 4.72
C SER A 194 -19.69 -6.14 4.47
N LEU A 195 -20.89 -5.55 4.64
CA LEU A 195 -21.09 -4.11 4.62
C LEU A 195 -20.23 -3.41 5.70
N ARG A 196 -20.13 -4.00 6.90
CA ARG A 196 -19.27 -3.47 7.98
C ARG A 196 -17.82 -3.42 7.55
N PHE A 197 -17.30 -4.48 6.92
CA PHE A 197 -15.92 -4.52 6.45
C PHE A 197 -15.67 -3.42 5.42
N SER A 198 -16.50 -3.31 4.38
CA SER A 198 -16.33 -2.35 3.28
C SER A 198 -16.41 -0.89 3.74
N LYS A 199 -17.18 -0.60 4.82
CA LYS A 199 -17.28 0.74 5.40
C LYS A 199 -16.05 1.14 6.23
N HIS A 200 -15.24 0.19 6.69
CA HIS A 200 -14.11 0.47 7.59
C HIS A 200 -12.73 0.26 6.96
N VAL A 201 -12.62 -0.58 5.92
CA VAL A 201 -11.35 -0.79 5.22
C VAL A 201 -10.93 0.46 4.45
N SER A 202 -9.64 0.81 4.51
CA SER A 202 -9.08 1.89 3.71
C SER A 202 -8.76 1.39 2.30
N ILE A 203 -9.12 2.17 1.28
CA ILE A 203 -8.82 1.90 -0.12
C ILE A 203 -7.97 3.05 -0.66
N LEU A 204 -6.74 2.75 -1.08
CA LEU A 204 -5.77 3.71 -1.58
C LEU A 204 -5.72 3.68 -3.10
N TYR A 205 -5.43 4.82 -3.69
CA TYR A 205 -5.05 4.91 -5.09
C TYR A 205 -3.54 4.66 -5.24
N GLY A 206 -3.18 3.72 -6.09
CA GLY A 206 -1.79 3.28 -6.35
C GLY A 206 -1.29 3.56 -7.75
N GLY A 207 -2.00 4.37 -8.54
CA GLY A 207 -1.49 4.88 -9.82
C GLY A 207 -0.52 6.05 -9.65
N SER A 208 -0.28 6.81 -10.72
CA SER A 208 0.62 7.97 -10.70
C SER A 208 0.07 9.11 -9.83
N VAL A 209 0.65 9.29 -8.63
CA VAL A 209 0.37 10.39 -7.71
C VAL A 209 1.63 11.23 -7.53
N ASN A 210 1.47 12.56 -7.63
CA ASN A 210 2.52 13.55 -7.45
C ASN A 210 1.99 14.79 -6.72
N ALA A 211 2.85 15.78 -6.47
CA ALA A 211 2.48 17.00 -5.74
C ALA A 211 1.44 17.88 -6.46
N VAL A 212 1.21 17.68 -7.76
CA VAL A 212 0.26 18.50 -8.56
C VAL A 212 -1.14 17.92 -8.49
N ASN A 213 -1.28 16.57 -8.62
CA ASN A 213 -2.58 15.91 -8.73
C ASN A 213 -3.10 15.32 -7.39
N SER A 214 -2.27 15.33 -6.36
CA SER A 214 -2.61 14.67 -5.09
C SER A 214 -3.80 15.28 -4.37
N VAL A 215 -3.98 16.62 -4.43
CA VAL A 215 -5.11 17.29 -3.78
C VAL A 215 -6.44 16.79 -4.36
N ASP A 216 -6.56 16.75 -5.68
CA ASP A 216 -7.80 16.33 -6.34
C ASP A 216 -8.09 14.85 -6.11
N ILE A 217 -7.07 13.98 -6.19
CA ILE A 217 -7.24 12.53 -6.03
C ILE A 217 -7.58 12.16 -4.58
N LEU A 218 -6.85 12.73 -3.60
CA LEU A 218 -6.94 12.32 -2.19
C LEU A 218 -8.18 12.86 -1.45
N ASN A 219 -8.90 13.80 -2.07
CA ASN A 219 -10.16 14.32 -1.55
C ASN A 219 -11.42 13.72 -2.23
N LEU A 220 -11.25 12.73 -3.12
CA LEU A 220 -12.38 11.94 -3.63
C LEU A 220 -13.02 11.12 -2.50
N ASP A 221 -14.36 10.99 -2.53
CA ASP A 221 -15.16 10.37 -1.45
C ASP A 221 -14.77 8.94 -1.12
N HIS A 222 -14.38 8.17 -2.13
CA HIS A 222 -14.08 6.75 -1.99
C HIS A 222 -12.58 6.46 -1.86
N VAL A 223 -11.70 7.48 -1.94
CA VAL A 223 -10.24 7.36 -1.81
C VAL A 223 -9.80 7.66 -0.37
N ASP A 224 -9.10 6.71 0.26
CA ASP A 224 -8.62 6.86 1.63
C ASP A 224 -7.11 7.11 1.70
N GLY A 225 -6.47 7.40 0.56
CA GLY A 225 -5.05 7.71 0.53
C GLY A 225 -4.35 7.26 -0.74
N ALA A 226 -3.02 7.26 -0.68
CA ALA A 226 -2.17 6.86 -1.80
C ALA A 226 -1.08 5.87 -1.42
N LEU A 227 -0.79 4.97 -2.37
CA LEU A 227 0.45 4.18 -2.42
C LEU A 227 1.36 4.83 -3.48
N VAL A 228 2.38 5.56 -3.02
CA VAL A 228 3.19 6.47 -3.84
C VAL A 228 4.52 5.83 -4.21
N GLY A 229 4.83 5.74 -5.51
CA GLY A 229 6.12 5.25 -6.02
C GLY A 229 7.17 6.35 -6.09
N GLY A 230 7.63 6.71 -7.30
CA GLY A 230 8.76 7.61 -7.57
C GLY A 230 8.73 8.96 -6.86
N ALA A 231 7.56 9.59 -6.72
CA ALA A 231 7.41 10.85 -5.99
C ALA A 231 7.79 10.74 -4.49
N SER A 232 7.73 9.53 -3.92
CA SER A 232 8.13 9.29 -2.52
C SER A 232 9.65 9.29 -2.30
N LEU A 233 10.44 9.26 -3.37
CA LEU A 233 11.90 9.34 -3.32
C LEU A 233 12.43 10.78 -3.22
N LYS A 234 11.53 11.76 -3.26
CA LYS A 234 11.84 13.20 -3.14
C LYS A 234 11.07 13.78 -1.96
N SER A 235 11.77 14.15 -0.89
CA SER A 235 11.12 14.61 0.36
C SER A 235 10.14 15.76 0.15
N LYS A 236 10.50 16.76 -0.66
CA LYS A 236 9.64 17.92 -0.94
C LYS A 236 8.34 17.53 -1.64
N GLU A 237 8.40 16.61 -2.61
CA GLU A 237 7.21 16.11 -3.31
C GLU A 237 6.34 15.25 -2.38
N PHE A 238 6.95 14.33 -1.65
CA PHE A 238 6.21 13.44 -0.76
C PHE A 238 5.54 14.20 0.39
N CYS A 239 6.20 15.22 0.95
CA CYS A 239 5.61 16.08 1.98
C CYS A 239 4.39 16.85 1.45
N LYS A 240 4.42 17.36 0.21
CA LYS A 240 3.24 17.98 -0.42
C LYS A 240 2.07 16.99 -0.57
N ILE A 241 2.36 15.73 -0.92
CA ILE A 241 1.32 14.68 -0.97
C ILE A 241 0.74 14.39 0.42
N ILE A 242 1.57 14.41 1.48
CA ILE A 242 1.10 14.25 2.86
C ILE A 242 0.14 15.38 3.26
N ASP A 243 0.34 16.60 2.76
CA ASP A 243 -0.51 17.78 3.06
C ASP A 243 -1.82 17.83 2.26
N SER A 244 -1.99 16.98 1.25
CA SER A 244 -3.11 17.08 0.29
C SER A 244 -4.48 16.69 0.85
N TYR A 245 -4.59 16.33 2.12
CA TYR A 245 -5.87 15.97 2.75
C TYR A 245 -6.54 17.17 3.42
N HIS A 246 -7.82 17.37 3.15
CA HIS A 246 -8.68 18.40 3.76
C HIS A 246 -9.55 17.85 4.90
#